data_f03614aa85ea9f7a1940e118505ca7e3
#
_entry.id   f03614aa85ea9f7a1940e118505ca7e3
#
_cell.length_a   1.000
_cell.length_b   1.000
_cell.length_c   1.000
_cell.angle_alpha   90.00
_cell.angle_beta   90.00
_cell.angle_gamma   90.00
#
_symmetry.space_group_name_H-M   'P 1'
#
loop_
_entity.id
_entity.type
_entity.pdbx_description
1 polymer ?
#
loop_
_entity_poly.entity_id
_entity_poly.type
_entity_poly.pdbx_seq_one_letter_code
_entity_poly.pdbx_strand_id
1 'polypeptide(L)'
;MSKSFLSMFALLGMLVSSLAEAADWPTWRGSLRDGISKETGLLQSWPAGGPEKDWTFNNAGLGYSSFAIADGVLYTLGTRGDAEILFALDANTGKEKWALALSNILENGWGNGPRATPTVADGNVYVLSGIGTLVSVSAAGKENWKIEMADFGGQRPNWGYCESVTVDGDKVICTPGGAQGSVLAVDLKDGSKIWQSSEIT
;
A
#
# COMPACT_ATOMS: atom_id res chain seq x y z
N MET A 1 59.65 47.80 10.85
CA MET A 1 59.58 46.36 10.48
C MET A 1 58.22 45.86 10.88
N SER A 2 57.28 45.89 9.93
CA SER A 2 55.87 45.48 10.13
C SER A 2 55.72 44.07 9.59
N LYS A 3 55.31 43.11 10.43
CA LYS A 3 54.96 41.75 10.03
C LYS A 3 53.47 41.62 9.84
N SER A 4 53.05 41.58 8.59
CA SER A 4 51.66 41.25 8.21
C SER A 4 51.40 39.78 8.46
N PHE A 5 50.45 39.45 9.32
CA PHE A 5 49.86 38.11 9.47
C PHE A 5 48.70 37.96 8.48
N LEU A 6 48.89 37.13 7.50
CA LEU A 6 47.85 36.70 6.56
C LEU A 6 47.11 35.54 7.20
N SER A 7 45.89 35.79 7.69
CA SER A 7 44.96 34.76 8.18
C SER A 7 44.26 34.11 6.99
N MET A 8 44.63 32.89 6.70
CA MET A 8 43.99 32.06 5.70
C MET A 8 42.76 31.36 6.35
N PHE A 9 41.56 31.88 6.11
CA PHE A 9 40.32 31.22 6.47
C PHE A 9 40.07 30.08 5.47
N ALA A 10 40.27 28.86 5.92
CA ALA A 10 39.83 27.66 5.18
C ALA A 10 38.33 27.51 5.35
N LEU A 11 37.55 27.82 4.31
CA LEU A 11 36.11 27.55 4.23
C LEU A 11 35.94 26.05 4.02
N LEU A 12 35.66 25.32 5.12
CA LEU A 12 35.28 23.90 5.06
C LEU A 12 33.82 23.83 4.59
N GLY A 13 33.61 23.70 3.29
CA GLY A 13 32.29 23.46 2.72
C GLY A 13 31.79 22.09 3.17
N MET A 14 30.85 22.07 4.13
CA MET A 14 30.05 20.88 4.41
C MET A 14 29.19 20.59 3.17
N LEU A 15 29.58 19.58 2.41
CA LEU A 15 28.68 18.91 1.46
C LEU A 15 27.58 18.24 2.28
N VAL A 16 26.46 18.91 2.45
CA VAL A 16 25.24 18.27 2.90
C VAL A 16 24.75 17.43 1.71
N SER A 17 25.13 16.14 1.71
CA SER A 17 24.48 15.17 0.85
C SER A 17 23.02 15.10 1.28
N SER A 18 22.13 15.76 0.55
CA SER A 18 20.71 15.47 0.66
C SER A 18 20.55 14.02 0.21
N LEU A 19 20.34 13.12 1.16
CA LEU A 19 19.82 11.80 0.85
C LEU A 19 18.49 12.07 0.13
N ALA A 20 18.42 11.80 -1.16
CA ALA A 20 17.17 11.82 -1.88
C ALA A 20 16.31 10.73 -1.25
N GLU A 21 15.31 11.12 -0.47
CA GLU A 21 14.33 10.21 0.06
C GLU A 21 13.49 9.74 -1.13
N ALA A 22 13.37 8.42 -1.29
CA ALA A 22 12.59 7.85 -2.37
C ALA A 22 11.13 8.32 -2.26
N ALA A 23 10.52 8.66 -3.38
CA ALA A 23 9.14 9.13 -3.40
C ALA A 23 8.18 8.01 -2.97
N ASP A 24 7.12 8.38 -2.25
CA ASP A 24 6.06 7.47 -1.87
C ASP A 24 5.40 6.80 -3.09
N TRP A 25 5.01 5.54 -2.90
CA TRP A 25 4.25 4.73 -3.85
C TRP A 25 2.96 4.24 -3.19
N PRO A 26 1.99 5.15 -2.88
CA PRO A 26 0.96 4.92 -1.87
C PRO A 26 -0.18 4.01 -2.33
N THR A 27 -0.23 3.60 -3.59
CA THR A 27 -1.30 2.76 -4.13
C THR A 27 -0.80 1.90 -5.29
N TRP A 28 -1.63 1.01 -5.78
CA TRP A 28 -1.36 0.20 -6.97
C TRP A 28 -0.97 1.08 -8.15
N ARG A 29 0.22 0.83 -8.71
CA ARG A 29 0.84 1.59 -9.79
C ARG A 29 1.19 3.05 -9.46
N GLY A 30 1.40 3.37 -8.17
CA GLY A 30 1.87 4.68 -7.72
C GLY A 30 0.78 5.74 -7.60
N SER A 31 1.16 6.94 -7.21
CA SER A 31 0.25 8.03 -6.86
C SER A 31 -0.74 8.41 -7.97
N LEU A 32 -0.34 8.31 -9.23
CA LEU A 32 -1.17 8.59 -10.41
C LEU A 32 -1.78 7.34 -11.03
N ARG A 33 -1.52 6.16 -10.48
CA ARG A 33 -1.96 4.86 -11.01
C ARG A 33 -1.52 4.58 -12.46
N ASP A 34 -0.49 5.26 -12.94
CA ASP A 34 0.06 5.15 -14.30
C ASP A 34 1.26 4.18 -14.40
N GLY A 35 1.81 3.76 -13.24
CA GLY A 35 2.97 2.87 -13.17
C GLY A 35 4.29 3.57 -13.49
N ILE A 36 4.33 4.90 -13.43
CA ILE A 36 5.51 5.69 -13.80
C ILE A 36 6.12 6.31 -12.54
N SER A 37 7.38 5.93 -12.23
CA SER A 37 8.18 6.63 -11.22
C SER A 37 8.68 7.95 -11.78
N LYS A 38 8.61 9.01 -10.97
CA LYS A 38 9.18 10.33 -11.28
C LYS A 38 10.61 10.50 -10.76
N GLU A 39 11.19 9.48 -10.20
CA GLU A 39 12.55 9.52 -9.68
C GLU A 39 13.58 9.71 -10.80
N THR A 40 14.63 10.43 -10.49
CA THR A 40 15.73 10.74 -11.40
C THR A 40 17.03 10.09 -10.93
N GLY A 41 18.02 10.01 -11.81
CA GLY A 41 19.31 9.41 -11.45
C GLY A 41 19.30 7.88 -11.36
N LEU A 42 18.24 7.23 -11.84
CA LEU A 42 18.14 5.77 -11.85
C LEU A 42 19.22 5.15 -12.74
N LEU A 43 19.65 3.93 -12.40
CA LEU A 43 20.59 3.15 -13.18
C LEU A 43 20.06 2.93 -14.61
N GLN A 44 20.91 3.19 -15.60
CA GLN A 44 20.60 2.94 -17.00
C GLN A 44 20.79 1.47 -17.41
N SER A 45 21.53 0.71 -16.60
CA SER A 45 21.74 -0.72 -16.76
C SER A 45 22.02 -1.35 -15.41
N TRP A 46 21.64 -2.60 -15.26
CA TRP A 46 21.96 -3.36 -14.07
C TRP A 46 23.44 -3.79 -14.06
N PRO A 47 24.11 -3.86 -12.87
CA PRO A 47 25.38 -4.54 -12.73
C PRO A 47 25.30 -5.99 -13.23
N ALA A 48 26.45 -6.59 -13.60
CA ALA A 48 26.50 -7.94 -14.16
C ALA A 48 25.83 -9.02 -13.27
N GLY A 49 25.78 -8.80 -11.95
CA GLY A 49 25.11 -9.69 -10.98
C GLY A 49 23.65 -9.32 -10.65
N GLY A 50 23.08 -8.33 -11.34
CA GLY A 50 21.78 -7.72 -10.96
C GLY A 50 21.93 -6.69 -9.84
N PRO A 51 20.81 -6.10 -9.37
CA PRO A 51 20.84 -5.21 -8.21
C PRO A 51 21.20 -5.97 -6.94
N GLU A 52 21.89 -5.29 -6.03
CA GLU A 52 22.13 -5.82 -4.69
C GLU A 52 20.82 -5.98 -3.94
N LYS A 53 20.71 -7.07 -3.17
CA LYS A 53 19.54 -7.34 -2.36
C LYS A 53 19.73 -6.76 -0.96
N ASP A 54 18.91 -5.77 -0.58
CA ASP A 54 18.99 -5.14 0.73
C ASP A 54 18.42 -6.04 1.84
N TRP A 55 17.20 -6.56 1.63
CA TRP A 55 16.53 -7.41 2.62
C TRP A 55 15.50 -8.36 1.97
N THR A 56 14.97 -9.28 2.78
CA THR A 56 13.91 -10.19 2.42
C THR A 56 12.98 -10.40 3.60
N PHE A 57 11.67 -10.29 3.39
CA PHE A 57 10.65 -10.67 4.36
C PHE A 57 10.07 -12.03 3.99
N ASN A 58 10.34 -13.07 4.80
CA ASN A 58 9.97 -14.46 4.50
C ASN A 58 8.61 -14.89 5.08
N ASN A 59 7.94 -14.03 5.88
CA ASN A 59 6.75 -14.38 6.64
C ASN A 59 5.47 -13.79 6.04
N ALA A 60 5.47 -13.45 4.75
CA ALA A 60 4.28 -12.92 4.06
C ALA A 60 3.21 -14.00 3.82
N GLY A 61 3.58 -15.27 3.80
CA GLY A 61 2.66 -16.36 3.50
C GLY A 61 2.28 -16.43 2.01
N LEU A 62 1.01 -16.73 1.73
CA LEU A 62 0.47 -16.87 0.38
C LEU A 62 -0.25 -15.58 -0.04
N GLY A 63 -0.37 -15.34 -1.34
CA GLY A 63 -1.11 -14.23 -1.92
C GLY A 63 -0.50 -13.69 -3.21
N TYR A 64 -1.20 -12.73 -3.79
CA TYR A 64 -0.84 -12.09 -5.06
C TYR A 64 -0.85 -10.56 -4.95
N SER A 65 -0.80 -10.06 -3.72
CA SER A 65 -0.75 -8.63 -3.44
C SER A 65 0.55 -8.02 -3.96
N SER A 66 0.47 -6.80 -4.49
CA SER A 66 1.62 -5.93 -4.58
C SER A 66 1.78 -5.15 -3.26
N PHE A 67 2.60 -4.12 -3.27
CA PHE A 67 2.87 -3.30 -2.09
C PHE A 67 2.54 -1.83 -2.34
N ALA A 68 2.29 -1.10 -1.25
CA ALA A 68 2.27 0.35 -1.21
C ALA A 68 3.36 0.83 -0.24
N ILE A 69 3.96 1.99 -0.50
CA ILE A 69 4.96 2.60 0.38
C ILE A 69 4.52 4.03 0.66
N ALA A 70 4.48 4.39 1.94
CA ALA A 70 4.23 5.75 2.39
C ALA A 70 4.93 5.98 3.73
N ASP A 71 5.53 7.16 3.90
CA ASP A 71 6.23 7.57 5.13
C ASP A 71 7.25 6.53 5.64
N GLY A 72 8.01 5.91 4.74
CA GLY A 72 9.02 4.90 5.05
C GLY A 72 8.46 3.54 5.53
N VAL A 73 7.15 3.30 5.34
CA VAL A 73 6.49 2.03 5.67
C VAL A 73 6.00 1.35 4.39
N LEU A 74 6.37 0.08 4.22
CA LEU A 74 5.86 -0.77 3.16
C LEU A 74 4.66 -1.56 3.68
N TYR A 75 3.53 -1.45 2.98
CA TYR A 75 2.30 -2.19 3.27
C TYR A 75 2.07 -3.23 2.18
N THR A 76 1.76 -4.46 2.59
CA THR A 76 1.41 -5.55 1.66
C THR A 76 0.44 -6.52 2.33
N LEU A 77 -0.22 -7.36 1.53
CA LEU A 77 -1.10 -8.40 2.02
C LEU A 77 -0.46 -9.78 1.84
N GLY A 78 -0.85 -10.69 2.69
CA GLY A 78 -0.48 -12.09 2.60
C GLY A 78 -1.31 -12.93 3.55
N THR A 79 -0.76 -14.05 4.05
CA THR A 79 -1.50 -14.95 4.95
C THR A 79 -0.67 -15.35 6.16
N ARG A 80 -1.36 -15.61 7.29
CA ARG A 80 -0.76 -16.24 8.46
C ARG A 80 -1.81 -17.11 9.15
N GLY A 81 -1.55 -18.42 9.26
CA GLY A 81 -2.58 -19.37 9.64
C GLY A 81 -3.73 -19.35 8.62
N ASP A 82 -4.96 -19.28 9.11
CA ASP A 82 -6.18 -19.28 8.29
C ASP A 82 -6.70 -17.86 7.98
N ALA A 83 -5.86 -16.83 8.14
CA ALA A 83 -6.26 -15.45 7.95
C ALA A 83 -5.47 -14.75 6.83
N GLU A 84 -6.15 -13.84 6.12
CA GLU A 84 -5.52 -12.80 5.30
C GLU A 84 -5.03 -11.68 6.22
N ILE A 85 -3.80 -11.25 6.00
CA ILE A 85 -3.08 -10.33 6.88
C ILE A 85 -2.64 -9.10 6.09
N LEU A 86 -2.85 -7.91 6.68
CA LEU A 86 -2.15 -6.69 6.30
C LEU A 86 -0.86 -6.60 7.11
N PHE A 87 0.27 -6.54 6.43
CA PHE A 87 1.59 -6.33 7.00
C PHE A 87 2.04 -4.89 6.81
N ALA A 88 2.64 -4.31 7.85
CA ALA A 88 3.42 -3.08 7.75
C ALA A 88 4.87 -3.38 8.11
N LEU A 89 5.76 -3.09 7.17
CA LEU A 89 7.19 -3.32 7.29
C LEU A 89 7.93 -1.99 7.25
N ASP A 90 9.03 -1.90 7.94
CA ASP A 90 9.97 -0.81 7.73
C ASP A 90 10.58 -0.94 6.31
N ALA A 91 10.40 0.07 5.48
CA ALA A 91 10.75 -0.01 4.06
C ALA A 91 12.26 -0.16 3.85
N ASN A 92 13.10 0.33 4.76
CA ASN A 92 14.55 0.27 4.65
C ASN A 92 15.14 -1.05 5.14
N THR A 93 14.49 -1.71 6.11
CA THR A 93 15.06 -2.89 6.79
C THR A 93 14.26 -4.17 6.60
N GLY A 94 13.04 -4.09 6.06
CA GLY A 94 12.12 -5.21 5.94
C GLY A 94 11.60 -5.75 7.29
N LYS A 95 11.87 -5.09 8.41
CA LYS A 95 11.38 -5.51 9.72
C LYS A 95 9.88 -5.26 9.86
N GLU A 96 9.15 -6.27 10.33
CA GLU A 96 7.73 -6.13 10.65
C GLU A 96 7.53 -5.11 11.78
N LYS A 97 6.75 -4.08 11.51
CA LYS A 97 6.31 -3.08 12.51
C LYS A 97 5.04 -3.57 13.20
N TRP A 98 4.10 -4.07 12.41
CA TRP A 98 2.86 -4.70 12.87
C TRP A 98 2.22 -5.55 11.77
N ALA A 99 1.30 -6.41 12.18
CA ALA A 99 0.46 -7.21 11.30
C ALA A 99 -0.97 -7.26 11.85
N LEU A 100 -1.98 -7.14 10.97
CA LEU A 100 -3.39 -7.15 11.32
C LEU A 100 -4.13 -8.18 10.50
N ALA A 101 -4.89 -9.07 11.17
CA ALA A 101 -5.79 -10.00 10.50
C ALA A 101 -7.03 -9.26 9.97
N LEU A 102 -7.33 -9.45 8.69
CA LEU A 102 -8.43 -8.78 7.99
C LEU A 102 -9.68 -9.66 7.95
N SER A 103 -9.50 -10.90 7.52
CA SER A 103 -10.57 -11.87 7.22
C SER A 103 -10.04 -13.29 7.25
N ASN A 104 -10.91 -14.27 7.06
CA ASN A 104 -10.49 -15.62 6.69
C ASN A 104 -9.79 -15.59 5.33
N ILE A 105 -8.96 -16.61 5.07
CA ILE A 105 -8.24 -16.75 3.81
C ILE A 105 -9.21 -17.03 2.65
N LEU A 106 -9.00 -16.38 1.52
CA LEU A 106 -9.61 -16.81 0.27
C LEU A 106 -8.97 -18.13 -0.17
N GLU A 107 -9.77 -19.18 -0.23
CA GLU A 107 -9.38 -20.44 -0.88
C GLU A 107 -9.81 -20.42 -2.34
N ASN A 108 -8.89 -20.78 -3.23
CA ASN A 108 -9.14 -20.75 -4.66
C ASN A 108 -8.23 -21.74 -5.41
N GLY A 109 -8.78 -22.43 -6.41
CA GLY A 109 -8.04 -23.41 -7.19
C GLY A 109 -6.85 -22.84 -8.00
N TRP A 110 -6.78 -21.54 -8.20
CA TRP A 110 -5.65 -20.85 -8.84
C TRP A 110 -4.65 -20.26 -7.83
N GLY A 111 -4.88 -20.49 -6.55
CA GLY A 111 -4.02 -20.08 -5.44
C GLY A 111 -4.79 -19.31 -4.35
N ASN A 112 -4.39 -19.53 -3.12
CA ASN A 112 -5.03 -18.96 -1.95
C ASN A 112 -4.50 -17.56 -1.61
N GLY A 113 -5.26 -16.82 -0.80
CA GLY A 113 -4.86 -15.56 -0.19
C GLY A 113 -5.26 -14.30 -0.96
N PRO A 114 -4.89 -13.12 -0.44
CA PRO A 114 -5.32 -11.82 -0.94
C PRO A 114 -4.70 -11.48 -2.30
N ARG A 115 -5.36 -10.58 -3.03
CA ARG A 115 -4.97 -10.17 -4.39
C ARG A 115 -4.87 -8.65 -4.56
N ALA A 116 -5.51 -7.89 -3.68
CA ALA A 116 -5.51 -6.43 -3.72
C ALA A 116 -4.15 -5.86 -3.32
N THR A 117 -3.85 -4.66 -3.79
CA THR A 117 -2.75 -3.84 -3.25
C THR A 117 -3.33 -2.85 -2.25
N PRO A 118 -2.71 -2.63 -1.08
CA PRO A 118 -3.12 -1.58 -0.16
C PRO A 118 -3.13 -0.19 -0.80
N THR A 119 -4.08 0.65 -0.40
CA THR A 119 -4.10 2.08 -0.74
C THR A 119 -3.87 2.89 0.53
N VAL A 120 -2.86 3.75 0.53
CA VAL A 120 -2.54 4.63 1.65
C VAL A 120 -3.00 6.05 1.33
N ALA A 121 -3.77 6.64 2.23
CA ALA A 121 -4.22 8.02 2.14
C ALA A 121 -4.49 8.59 3.54
N ASP A 122 -4.12 9.85 3.76
CA ASP A 122 -4.38 10.61 4.99
C ASP A 122 -4.00 9.84 6.27
N GLY A 123 -2.83 9.17 6.28
CA GLY A 123 -2.31 8.42 7.42
C GLY A 123 -3.08 7.12 7.73
N ASN A 124 -3.91 6.65 6.80
CA ASN A 124 -4.65 5.39 6.91
C ASN A 124 -4.37 4.48 5.71
N VAL A 125 -4.59 3.19 5.91
CA VAL A 125 -4.44 2.14 4.90
C VAL A 125 -5.81 1.52 4.64
N TYR A 126 -6.22 1.46 3.39
CA TYR A 126 -7.50 0.88 2.94
C TYR A 126 -7.20 -0.37 2.13
N VAL A 127 -7.81 -1.48 2.51
CA VAL A 127 -7.57 -2.78 1.89
C VAL A 127 -8.85 -3.58 1.72
N LEU A 128 -8.98 -4.26 0.59
CA LEU A 128 -10.04 -5.20 0.31
C LEU A 128 -9.46 -6.62 0.35
N SER A 129 -10.00 -7.47 1.22
CA SER A 129 -9.62 -8.89 1.29
C SER A 129 -10.14 -9.67 0.08
N GLY A 130 -9.57 -10.83 -0.17
CA GLY A 130 -10.00 -11.71 -1.27
C GLY A 130 -11.44 -12.21 -1.12
N ILE A 131 -11.98 -12.26 0.09
CA ILE A 131 -13.37 -12.68 0.35
C ILE A 131 -14.38 -11.53 0.39
N GLY A 132 -13.92 -10.26 0.38
CA GLY A 132 -14.80 -9.09 0.29
C GLY A 132 -14.95 -8.28 1.57
N THR A 133 -14.03 -8.39 2.51
CA THR A 133 -13.94 -7.51 3.68
C THR A 133 -13.11 -6.28 3.33
N LEU A 134 -13.70 -5.09 3.34
CA LEU A 134 -13.02 -3.81 3.20
C LEU A 134 -12.72 -3.23 4.57
N VAL A 135 -11.46 -2.89 4.82
CA VAL A 135 -10.99 -2.43 6.13
C VAL A 135 -10.21 -1.12 5.98
N SER A 136 -10.46 -0.18 6.89
CA SER A 136 -9.60 0.98 7.14
C SER A 136 -8.77 0.75 8.38
N VAL A 137 -7.47 0.95 8.26
CA VAL A 137 -6.49 0.75 9.33
C VAL A 137 -5.61 1.99 9.45
N SER A 138 -5.40 2.51 10.65
CA SER A 138 -4.45 3.60 10.86
C SER A 138 -3.00 3.16 10.59
N ALA A 139 -2.11 4.10 10.29
CA ALA A 139 -0.67 3.81 10.13
C ALA A 139 -0.04 3.13 11.37
N ALA A 140 -0.67 3.25 12.54
CA ALA A 140 -0.26 2.57 13.77
C ALA A 140 -0.78 1.12 13.90
N GLY A 141 -1.51 0.59 12.91
CA GLY A 141 -2.02 -0.78 12.90
C GLY A 141 -3.36 -0.99 13.64
N LYS A 142 -4.07 0.09 13.97
CA LYS A 142 -5.39 -0.01 14.61
C LYS A 142 -6.49 0.03 13.55
N GLU A 143 -7.41 -0.93 13.59
CA GLU A 143 -8.63 -0.91 12.77
C GLU A 143 -9.48 0.31 13.13
N ASN A 144 -9.85 1.10 12.12
CA ASN A 144 -10.76 2.23 12.27
C ASN A 144 -12.20 1.77 12.03
N TRP A 145 -12.44 1.09 10.91
CA TRP A 145 -13.72 0.51 10.53
C TRP A 145 -13.53 -0.66 9.57
N LYS A 146 -14.57 -1.48 9.47
CA LYS A 146 -14.65 -2.64 8.59
C LYS A 146 -16.08 -2.82 8.08
N ILE A 147 -16.22 -3.16 6.79
CA ILE A 147 -17.49 -3.47 6.13
C ILE A 147 -17.33 -4.71 5.23
N GLU A 148 -18.44 -5.38 4.98
CA GLU A 148 -18.47 -6.52 4.09
C GLU A 148 -19.14 -6.14 2.75
N MET A 149 -18.56 -6.50 1.63
CA MET A 149 -19.15 -6.25 0.31
C MET A 149 -20.52 -6.90 0.17
N ALA A 150 -20.76 -8.03 0.86
CA ALA A 150 -22.05 -8.71 0.90
C ALA A 150 -23.19 -7.84 1.43
N ASP A 151 -22.93 -6.93 2.38
CA ASP A 151 -23.92 -6.02 2.96
C ASP A 151 -24.46 -5.01 1.94
N PHE A 152 -23.72 -4.84 0.83
CA PHE A 152 -24.08 -3.97 -0.30
C PHE A 152 -24.54 -4.77 -1.53
N GLY A 153 -24.97 -6.03 -1.32
CA GLY A 153 -25.40 -6.93 -2.39
C GLY A 153 -24.24 -7.48 -3.23
N GLY A 154 -23.02 -7.37 -2.74
CA GLY A 154 -21.81 -7.81 -3.44
C GLY A 154 -21.80 -9.32 -3.69
N GLN A 155 -21.38 -9.69 -4.88
CA GLN A 155 -21.19 -11.07 -5.28
C GLN A 155 -19.73 -11.33 -5.58
N ARG A 156 -19.09 -12.12 -4.71
CA ARG A 156 -17.68 -12.44 -4.86
C ARG A 156 -17.44 -13.17 -6.18
N PRO A 157 -16.54 -12.67 -7.04
CA PRO A 157 -16.11 -13.37 -8.24
C PRO A 157 -15.48 -14.74 -7.90
N ASN A 158 -15.48 -15.67 -8.85
CA ASN A 158 -14.88 -17.00 -8.66
C ASN A 158 -13.41 -16.97 -8.23
N TRP A 159 -12.67 -15.95 -8.66
CA TRP A 159 -11.25 -15.74 -8.30
C TRP A 159 -11.06 -14.87 -7.07
N GLY A 160 -12.13 -14.46 -6.39
CA GLY A 160 -12.09 -13.52 -5.26
C GLY A 160 -12.07 -12.06 -5.70
N TYR A 161 -12.11 -11.15 -4.73
CA TYR A 161 -11.92 -9.72 -4.97
C TYR A 161 -10.44 -9.43 -5.22
N CYS A 162 -10.13 -8.68 -6.28
CA CYS A 162 -8.76 -8.36 -6.72
C CYS A 162 -8.50 -6.84 -6.77
N GLU A 163 -9.49 -6.04 -6.45
CA GLU A 163 -9.45 -4.60 -6.58
C GLU A 163 -8.55 -3.95 -5.53
N SER A 164 -7.72 -3.01 -5.99
CA SER A 164 -7.04 -2.03 -5.13
C SER A 164 -7.91 -0.79 -5.08
N VAL A 165 -8.59 -0.59 -3.95
CA VAL A 165 -9.60 0.46 -3.79
C VAL A 165 -9.05 1.86 -4.09
N THR A 166 -9.93 2.77 -4.52
CA THR A 166 -9.56 4.16 -4.83
C THR A 166 -10.03 5.08 -3.71
N VAL A 167 -9.15 5.95 -3.23
CA VAL A 167 -9.52 7.08 -2.38
C VAL A 167 -9.68 8.31 -3.26
N ASP A 168 -10.84 8.99 -3.15
CA ASP A 168 -11.18 10.23 -3.85
C ASP A 168 -11.84 11.21 -2.87
N GLY A 169 -11.07 12.21 -2.46
CA GLY A 169 -11.47 13.17 -1.44
C GLY A 169 -11.83 12.48 -0.12
N ASP A 170 -13.08 12.58 0.28
CA ASP A 170 -13.63 12.01 1.52
C ASP A 170 -14.21 10.59 1.36
N LYS A 171 -13.91 9.91 0.23
CA LYS A 171 -14.53 8.64 -0.14
C LYS A 171 -13.53 7.53 -0.39
N VAL A 172 -13.91 6.31 -0.04
CA VAL A 172 -13.31 5.09 -0.57
C VAL A 172 -14.26 4.51 -1.62
N ILE A 173 -13.77 4.32 -2.84
CA ILE A 173 -14.53 3.78 -3.97
C ILE A 173 -14.08 2.35 -4.22
N CYS A 174 -15.05 1.44 -4.31
CA CYS A 174 -14.83 0.01 -4.56
C CYS A 174 -15.97 -0.60 -5.38
N THR A 175 -15.80 -1.85 -5.79
CA THR A 175 -16.73 -2.56 -6.67
C THR A 175 -17.25 -3.85 -6.00
N PRO A 176 -18.33 -3.77 -5.20
CA PRO A 176 -18.95 -4.96 -4.60
C PRO A 176 -19.46 -5.95 -5.64
N GLY A 177 -19.85 -5.46 -6.82
CA GLY A 177 -20.51 -6.28 -7.86
C GLY A 177 -21.93 -6.66 -7.46
N GLY A 178 -22.59 -7.42 -8.31
CA GLY A 178 -23.97 -7.90 -8.06
C GLY A 178 -25.08 -6.93 -8.51
N ALA A 179 -26.32 -7.39 -8.37
CA ALA A 179 -27.49 -6.73 -8.92
C ALA A 179 -27.92 -5.42 -8.19
N GLN A 180 -27.36 -5.13 -7.02
CA GLN A 180 -27.67 -3.89 -6.28
C GLN A 180 -26.84 -2.69 -6.71
N GLY A 181 -25.90 -2.87 -7.64
CA GLY A 181 -25.01 -1.83 -8.15
C GLY A 181 -23.56 -2.22 -8.06
N SER A 182 -22.82 -1.93 -9.13
CA SER A 182 -21.45 -2.43 -9.31
C SER A 182 -20.41 -1.59 -8.61
N VAL A 183 -20.67 -0.30 -8.38
CA VAL A 183 -19.72 0.64 -7.76
C VAL A 183 -20.33 1.21 -6.48
N LEU A 184 -19.52 1.22 -5.43
CA LEU A 184 -19.87 1.70 -4.09
C LEU A 184 -18.88 2.79 -3.68
N ALA A 185 -19.39 3.88 -3.10
CA ALA A 185 -18.60 4.86 -2.37
C ALA A 185 -19.01 4.86 -0.90
N VAL A 186 -18.04 4.73 -0.03
CA VAL A 186 -18.22 4.82 1.42
C VAL A 186 -17.40 5.98 2.00
N ASP A 187 -17.85 6.51 3.12
CA ASP A 187 -17.15 7.57 3.83
C ASP A 187 -15.77 7.10 4.33
N LEU A 188 -14.77 7.93 4.10
CA LEU A 188 -13.38 7.65 4.46
C LEU A 188 -13.20 7.44 5.96
N LYS A 189 -14.01 8.09 6.81
CA LYS A 189 -13.82 8.13 8.27
C LYS A 189 -14.45 6.94 8.98
N ASP A 190 -15.65 6.52 8.53
CA ASP A 190 -16.42 5.54 9.26
C ASP A 190 -16.97 4.38 8.41
N GLY A 191 -16.71 4.37 7.10
CA GLY A 191 -17.14 3.31 6.18
C GLY A 191 -18.65 3.34 5.86
N SER A 192 -19.39 4.36 6.28
CA SER A 192 -20.82 4.48 5.96
C SER A 192 -21.04 4.72 4.47
N LYS A 193 -22.12 4.12 3.92
CA LYS A 193 -22.43 4.28 2.51
C LYS A 193 -22.81 5.73 2.18
N ILE A 194 -22.09 6.33 1.22
CA ILE A 194 -22.43 7.63 0.64
C ILE A 194 -23.36 7.42 -0.56
N TRP A 195 -22.95 6.58 -1.50
CA TRP A 195 -23.76 6.21 -2.66
C TRP A 195 -23.37 4.84 -3.21
N GLN A 196 -24.27 4.25 -3.99
CA GLN A 196 -24.01 3.05 -4.77
C GLN A 196 -24.65 3.26 -6.15
N SER A 197 -23.95 2.84 -7.21
CA SER A 197 -24.48 2.93 -8.57
C SER A 197 -25.73 2.05 -8.72
N SER A 198 -26.57 2.38 -9.72
CA SER A 198 -27.55 1.42 -10.19
C SER A 198 -26.85 0.22 -10.85
N GLU A 199 -27.60 -0.86 -11.05
CA GLU A 199 -27.12 -2.02 -11.81
C GLU A 199 -26.59 -1.57 -13.18
N ILE A 200 -25.41 -2.07 -13.53
CA ILE A 200 -24.85 -1.91 -14.88
C ILE A 200 -25.23 -3.17 -15.65
N THR A 201 -26.18 -3.04 -16.57
CA THR A 201 -26.65 -4.09 -17.46
C THR A 201 -25.81 -4.18 -18.74
#